data_5cd2ea30d8f05f1a370e0681e17ecb6d
#
_entry.id   5cd2ea30d8f05f1a370e0681e17ecb6d
#
_cell.length_a   1.000
_cell.length_b   1.000
_cell.length_c   1.000
_cell.angle_alpha   90.00
_cell.angle_beta   90.00
_cell.angle_gamma   90.00
#
_symmetry.space_group_name_H-M   'P 1'
#
loop_
_entity.id
_entity.type
_entity.pdbx_description
1 polymer ?
#
loop_
_entity_poly.entity_id
_entity_poly.type
_entity_poly.pdbx_seq_one_letter_code
_entity_poly.pdbx_strand_id
1 'polypeptide(L)'
;FISFEKFPLTRADLALAHQHWPELAPWAEQLQAQWPMPLPGCHRLLLDEGRVTLDLWFGDINELTSQLDDSLNQKVDAWFLDGFAPAKNPDMWTQNLFNAMARLARPGGTLATFTSAGFVRRGLQDAGFTMQKRKGFGRKREMLCGVMEQTLPLPCSAPWFNRTGSSKREAAIIGGGIASALLSLALLRRGWQVTLYCADEAPALGASGNRQGA
;
A
#
# COMPACT_ATOMS: atom_id res chain seq x y z
N PHE A 1 -1.78 3.16 -0.87
CA PHE A 1 -0.48 2.91 -1.50
C PHE A 1 0.08 1.60 -0.97
N ILE A 2 0.75 0.83 -1.85
CA ILE A 2 1.50 -0.38 -1.47
C ILE A 2 2.92 -0.20 -1.98
N SER A 3 3.90 -0.43 -1.11
CA SER A 3 5.33 -0.35 -1.46
C SER A 3 6.06 -1.58 -0.97
N PHE A 4 7.01 -2.07 -1.75
CA PHE A 4 7.84 -3.23 -1.41
C PHE A 4 9.30 -2.78 -1.26
N GLU A 5 9.94 -3.23 -0.20
CA GLU A 5 11.35 -2.94 0.07
C GLU A 5 12.04 -4.17 0.67
N LYS A 6 13.02 -4.68 -0.05
CA LYS A 6 13.78 -5.87 0.39
C LYS A 6 14.78 -5.53 1.49
N PHE A 7 15.36 -4.34 1.43
CA PHE A 7 16.40 -3.86 2.35
C PHE A 7 16.02 -2.50 2.93
N PRO A 8 15.05 -2.47 3.88
CA PRO A 8 14.57 -1.20 4.42
C PRO A 8 15.69 -0.41 5.09
N LEU A 9 15.70 0.88 4.86
CA LEU A 9 16.62 1.80 5.54
C LEU A 9 16.37 1.78 7.05
N THR A 10 17.41 2.07 7.82
CA THR A 10 17.21 2.40 9.23
C THR A 10 16.47 3.74 9.32
N ARG A 11 15.82 4.00 10.47
CA ARG A 11 15.15 5.29 10.69
C ARG A 11 16.13 6.46 10.58
N ALA A 12 17.37 6.28 11.02
CA ALA A 12 18.41 7.30 10.95
C ALA A 12 18.82 7.59 9.51
N ASP A 13 19.04 6.54 8.69
CA ASP A 13 19.40 6.70 7.29
C ASP A 13 18.26 7.31 6.47
N LEU A 14 17.01 6.94 6.77
CA LEU A 14 15.83 7.53 6.16
C LEU A 14 15.74 9.03 6.45
N ALA A 15 15.97 9.42 7.72
CA ALA A 15 15.96 10.84 8.10
C ALA A 15 17.08 11.62 7.39
N LEU A 16 18.28 11.02 7.28
CA LEU A 16 19.39 11.62 6.56
C LEU A 16 19.08 11.79 5.07
N ALA A 17 18.50 10.77 4.43
CA ALA A 17 18.10 10.83 3.03
C ALA A 17 17.08 11.94 2.77
N HIS A 18 16.08 12.10 3.63
CA HIS A 18 15.03 13.11 3.48
C HIS A 18 15.52 14.55 3.57
N GLN A 19 16.69 14.81 4.17
CA GLN A 19 17.27 16.17 4.25
C GLN A 19 17.57 16.77 2.87
N HIS A 20 17.67 15.93 1.83
CA HIS A 20 17.87 16.40 0.46
C HIS A 20 16.63 17.07 -0.17
N TRP A 21 15.46 16.92 0.44
CA TRP A 21 14.18 17.46 -0.03
C TRP A 21 13.43 18.20 1.08
N PRO A 22 13.90 19.38 1.48
CA PRO A 22 13.29 20.14 2.57
C PRO A 22 11.83 20.53 2.30
N GLU A 23 11.45 20.65 1.04
CA GLU A 23 10.06 20.91 0.62
C GLU A 23 9.09 19.78 0.97
N LEU A 24 9.61 18.56 1.19
CA LEU A 24 8.84 17.39 1.59
C LEU A 24 8.87 17.13 3.11
N ALA A 25 9.50 18.01 3.89
CA ALA A 25 9.71 17.80 5.33
C ALA A 25 8.44 17.41 6.10
N PRO A 26 7.27 18.04 5.92
CA PRO A 26 6.05 17.69 6.66
C PRO A 26 5.60 16.23 6.43
N TRP A 27 5.81 15.72 5.22
CA TRP A 27 5.50 14.33 4.86
C TRP A 27 6.58 13.35 5.35
N ALA A 28 7.83 13.75 5.23
CA ALA A 28 8.98 13.00 5.69
C ALA A 28 8.92 12.77 7.22
N GLU A 29 8.57 13.77 8.00
CA GLU A 29 8.41 13.68 9.45
C GLU A 29 7.31 12.69 9.85
N GLN A 30 6.16 12.72 9.18
CA GLN A 30 5.07 11.77 9.42
C GLN A 30 5.49 10.32 9.14
N LEU A 31 6.23 10.10 8.03
CA LEU A 31 6.74 8.78 7.67
C LEU A 31 7.79 8.31 8.68
N GLN A 32 8.75 9.15 9.04
CA GLN A 32 9.80 8.84 10.01
C GLN A 32 9.23 8.53 11.41
N ALA A 33 8.21 9.27 11.85
CA ALA A 33 7.55 9.05 13.14
C ALA A 33 6.93 7.65 13.26
N GLN A 34 6.45 7.10 12.15
CA GLN A 34 5.79 5.80 12.07
C GLN A 34 6.69 4.70 11.47
N TRP A 35 7.96 5.00 11.12
CA TRP A 35 8.83 4.05 10.46
C TRP A 35 8.98 2.77 11.29
N PRO A 36 8.60 1.61 10.74
CA PRO A 36 8.58 0.36 11.50
C PRO A 36 9.98 -0.21 11.73
N MET A 37 10.07 -1.16 12.65
CA MET A 37 11.24 -2.02 12.75
C MET A 37 11.38 -2.86 11.48
N PRO A 38 12.61 -3.24 11.08
CA PRO A 38 12.90 -3.99 9.86
C PRO A 38 12.51 -5.48 9.98
N LEU A 39 11.26 -5.75 10.32
CA LEU A 39 10.70 -7.09 10.39
C LEU A 39 9.99 -7.43 9.06
N PRO A 40 10.15 -8.65 8.53
CA PRO A 40 9.44 -9.07 7.31
C PRO A 40 7.92 -8.98 7.44
N GLY A 41 7.25 -8.65 6.35
CA GLY A 41 5.79 -8.59 6.27
C GLY A 41 5.24 -7.19 6.03
N CYS A 42 3.94 -7.03 6.23
CA CYS A 42 3.22 -5.78 5.97
C CYS A 42 3.16 -4.88 7.19
N HIS A 43 3.60 -3.64 7.02
CA HIS A 43 3.52 -2.58 8.02
C HIS A 43 2.61 -1.46 7.50
N ARG A 44 1.44 -1.29 8.12
CA ARG A 44 0.47 -0.28 7.71
C ARG A 44 0.70 1.04 8.44
N LEU A 45 0.92 2.10 7.67
CA LEU A 45 1.06 3.46 8.16
C LEU A 45 -0.14 4.30 7.72
N LEU A 46 -0.58 5.20 8.59
CA LEU A 46 -1.64 6.16 8.29
C LEU A 46 -1.03 7.56 8.28
N LEU A 47 -1.04 8.17 7.11
CA LEU A 47 -0.47 9.48 6.87
C LEU A 47 -1.58 10.47 6.53
N ASP A 48 -1.29 11.76 6.64
CA ASP A 48 -2.20 12.81 6.22
C ASP A 48 -3.58 12.67 6.87
N GLU A 49 -3.62 12.57 8.20
CA GLU A 49 -4.85 12.41 8.99
C GLU A 49 -5.71 11.20 8.56
N GLY A 50 -5.06 10.14 8.07
CA GLY A 50 -5.72 8.93 7.60
C GLY A 50 -6.23 8.99 6.16
N ARG A 51 -6.00 10.09 5.43
CA ARG A 51 -6.33 10.19 4.00
C ARG A 51 -5.45 9.29 3.14
N VAL A 52 -4.22 9.03 3.60
CA VAL A 52 -3.26 8.16 2.94
C VAL A 52 -3.00 6.93 3.81
N THR A 53 -3.32 5.75 3.29
CA THR A 53 -2.88 4.48 3.85
C THR A 53 -1.70 3.98 3.04
N LEU A 54 -0.56 3.74 3.71
CA LEU A 54 0.64 3.16 3.11
C LEU A 54 0.89 1.79 3.72
N ASP A 55 0.84 0.74 2.90
CA ASP A 55 1.25 -0.61 3.24
C ASP A 55 2.68 -0.83 2.76
N LEU A 56 3.62 -0.81 3.72
CA LEU A 56 5.03 -1.14 3.48
C LEU A 56 5.23 -2.64 3.66
N TRP A 57 5.64 -3.32 2.62
CA TRP A 57 5.96 -4.73 2.63
C TRP A 57 7.47 -4.92 2.63
N PHE A 58 8.02 -5.41 3.75
CA PHE A 58 9.44 -5.70 3.87
C PHE A 58 9.73 -7.15 3.50
N GLY A 59 10.56 -7.35 2.48
CA GLY A 59 10.96 -8.64 1.95
C GLY A 59 11.03 -8.67 0.42
N ASP A 60 11.30 -9.84 -0.13
CA ASP A 60 11.41 -10.03 -1.58
C ASP A 60 10.04 -9.91 -2.27
N ILE A 61 9.94 -9.05 -3.26
CA ILE A 61 8.70 -8.78 -3.98
C ILE A 61 8.13 -10.03 -4.67
N ASN A 62 8.99 -10.95 -5.13
CA ASN A 62 8.53 -12.18 -5.77
C ASN A 62 7.82 -13.14 -4.79
N GLU A 63 8.23 -13.12 -3.52
CA GLU A 63 7.59 -13.90 -2.46
C GLU A 63 6.34 -13.18 -1.94
N LEU A 64 6.45 -11.86 -1.72
CA LEU A 64 5.40 -11.07 -1.09
C LEU A 64 4.18 -10.85 -1.98
N THR A 65 4.35 -10.79 -3.31
CA THR A 65 3.20 -10.63 -4.23
C THR A 65 2.20 -11.77 -4.17
N SER A 66 2.64 -12.98 -3.80
CA SER A 66 1.76 -14.14 -3.59
C SER A 66 0.93 -14.04 -2.30
N GLN A 67 1.35 -13.20 -1.35
CA GLN A 67 0.67 -12.98 -0.07
C GLN A 67 -0.37 -11.86 -0.15
N LEU A 68 -0.44 -11.14 -1.26
CA LEU A 68 -1.45 -10.12 -1.46
C LEU A 68 -2.82 -10.76 -1.62
N ASP A 69 -3.75 -10.28 -0.80
CA ASP A 69 -5.13 -10.77 -0.73
C ASP A 69 -5.86 -10.62 -2.08
N ASP A 70 -6.72 -11.58 -2.40
CA ASP A 70 -7.53 -11.58 -3.62
C ASP A 70 -8.48 -10.37 -3.73
N SER A 71 -8.78 -9.69 -2.62
CA SER A 71 -9.55 -8.46 -2.62
C SER A 71 -8.85 -7.31 -3.35
N LEU A 72 -7.52 -7.42 -3.59
CA LEU A 72 -6.72 -6.48 -4.37
C LEU A 72 -6.73 -6.79 -5.87
N ASN A 73 -7.28 -7.92 -6.30
CA ASN A 73 -7.38 -8.27 -7.70
C ASN A 73 -8.15 -7.19 -8.46
N GLN A 74 -7.55 -6.69 -9.54
CA GLN A 74 -8.11 -5.62 -10.38
C GLN A 74 -8.45 -4.33 -9.61
N LYS A 75 -7.62 -3.96 -8.63
CA LYS A 75 -7.81 -2.74 -7.82
C LYS A 75 -6.69 -1.73 -7.95
N VAL A 76 -5.53 -2.11 -8.47
CA VAL A 76 -4.38 -1.22 -8.57
C VAL A 76 -4.54 -0.27 -9.76
N ASP A 77 -4.53 1.02 -9.48
CA ASP A 77 -4.72 2.11 -10.46
C ASP A 77 -3.43 2.43 -11.21
N ALA A 78 -2.30 2.42 -10.51
CA ALA A 78 -1.02 2.84 -11.08
C ALA A 78 0.15 2.05 -10.48
N TRP A 79 1.08 1.68 -11.34
CA TRP A 79 2.33 1.01 -10.99
C TRP A 79 3.52 1.93 -11.24
N PHE A 80 4.32 2.11 -10.22
CA PHE A 80 5.60 2.81 -10.31
C PHE A 80 6.72 1.79 -10.13
N LEU A 81 7.31 1.34 -11.24
CA LEU A 81 8.42 0.41 -11.21
C LEU A 81 9.72 1.20 -11.09
N ASP A 82 10.02 1.60 -9.86
CA ASP A 82 11.24 2.31 -9.50
C ASP A 82 12.15 1.39 -8.70
N GLY A 83 13.07 0.77 -9.37
CA GLY A 83 14.05 -0.12 -8.80
C GLY A 83 15.40 0.07 -9.47
N PHE A 84 16.37 -0.75 -9.12
CA PHE A 84 17.67 -0.74 -9.78
C PHE A 84 17.56 -1.14 -11.24
N ALA A 85 18.53 -0.68 -12.05
CA ALA A 85 18.58 -1.05 -13.46
C ALA A 85 18.49 -2.57 -13.64
N PRO A 86 17.69 -3.08 -14.61
CA PRO A 86 17.46 -4.51 -14.77
C PRO A 86 18.73 -5.38 -14.86
N ALA A 87 19.81 -4.82 -15.44
CA ALA A 87 21.10 -5.50 -15.51
C ALA A 87 21.81 -5.62 -14.14
N LYS A 88 21.45 -4.78 -13.17
CA LYS A 88 22.04 -4.77 -11.81
C LYS A 88 21.19 -5.50 -10.79
N ASN A 89 19.91 -5.62 -11.03
CA ASN A 89 18.95 -6.29 -10.16
C ASN A 89 17.93 -7.08 -11.01
N PRO A 90 18.36 -8.19 -11.66
CA PRO A 90 17.47 -8.97 -12.53
C PRO A 90 16.32 -9.60 -11.79
N ASP A 91 16.49 -9.93 -10.51
CA ASP A 91 15.49 -10.63 -9.68
C ASP A 91 14.20 -9.83 -9.49
N MET A 92 14.27 -8.52 -9.65
CA MET A 92 13.10 -7.62 -9.56
C MET A 92 12.31 -7.53 -10.88
N TRP A 93 12.83 -8.06 -12.00
CA TRP A 93 12.26 -7.88 -13.34
C TRP A 93 11.83 -9.23 -13.94
N THR A 94 11.07 -10.00 -13.17
CA THR A 94 10.65 -11.35 -13.52
C THR A 94 9.27 -11.39 -14.18
N GLN A 95 9.01 -12.43 -14.99
CA GLN A 95 7.70 -12.65 -15.56
C GLN A 95 6.64 -12.92 -14.48
N ASN A 96 7.01 -13.55 -13.36
CA ASN A 96 6.12 -13.78 -12.24
C ASN A 96 5.62 -12.45 -11.63
N LEU A 97 6.53 -11.47 -11.46
CA LEU A 97 6.14 -10.14 -11.00
C LEU A 97 5.19 -9.47 -12.01
N PHE A 98 5.50 -9.51 -13.30
CA PHE A 98 4.66 -8.89 -14.33
C PHE A 98 3.26 -9.53 -14.40
N ASN A 99 3.17 -10.85 -14.24
CA ASN A 99 1.89 -11.54 -14.16
C ASN A 99 1.09 -11.17 -12.89
N ALA A 100 1.77 -11.04 -11.75
CA ALA A 100 1.15 -10.56 -10.51
C ALA A 100 0.63 -9.11 -10.66
N MET A 101 1.40 -8.23 -11.30
CA MET A 101 0.97 -6.87 -11.61
C MET A 101 -0.28 -6.86 -12.49
N ALA A 102 -0.31 -7.70 -13.53
CA ALA A 102 -1.47 -7.83 -14.41
C ALA A 102 -2.72 -8.30 -13.68
N ARG A 103 -2.58 -9.29 -12.77
CA ARG A 103 -3.67 -9.77 -11.91
C ARG A 103 -4.26 -8.67 -11.05
N LEU A 104 -3.42 -7.82 -10.51
CA LEU A 104 -3.81 -6.77 -9.57
C LEU A 104 -4.26 -5.48 -10.25
N ALA A 105 -3.82 -5.20 -11.49
CA ALA A 105 -4.16 -4.00 -12.23
C ALA A 105 -5.65 -3.97 -12.58
N ARG A 106 -6.31 -2.82 -12.32
CA ARG A 106 -7.68 -2.62 -12.81
C ARG A 106 -7.70 -2.35 -14.32
N PRO A 107 -8.85 -2.53 -14.99
CA PRO A 107 -9.03 -2.02 -16.34
C PRO A 107 -8.71 -0.52 -16.41
N GLY A 108 -7.89 -0.10 -17.35
CA GLY A 108 -7.38 1.26 -17.46
C GLY A 108 -6.27 1.60 -16.46
N GLY A 109 -5.82 0.66 -15.65
CA GLY A 109 -4.67 0.84 -14.75
C GLY A 109 -3.38 1.10 -15.53
N THR A 110 -2.56 2.00 -15.04
CA THR A 110 -1.35 2.47 -15.72
C THR A 110 -0.08 1.95 -15.09
N LEU A 111 1.01 1.96 -15.83
CA LEU A 111 2.34 1.73 -15.30
C LEU A 111 3.37 2.68 -15.91
N ALA A 112 4.40 2.97 -15.14
CA ALA A 112 5.57 3.71 -15.60
C ALA A 112 6.85 3.14 -15.00
N THR A 113 7.93 3.15 -15.78
CA THR A 113 9.27 2.80 -15.34
C THR A 113 10.33 3.58 -16.08
N PHE A 114 11.40 3.89 -15.38
CA PHE A 114 12.56 4.61 -15.93
C PHE A 114 13.35 3.79 -16.95
N THR A 115 13.21 2.47 -16.97
CA THR A 115 13.96 1.61 -17.91
C THR A 115 13.28 1.55 -19.28
N SER A 116 14.09 1.43 -20.34
CA SER A 116 13.63 1.15 -21.70
C SER A 116 14.07 -0.23 -22.20
N ALA A 117 14.49 -1.12 -21.28
CA ALA A 117 14.98 -2.45 -21.60
C ALA A 117 13.95 -3.28 -22.37
N GLY A 118 14.38 -3.88 -23.47
CA GLY A 118 13.51 -4.60 -24.38
C GLY A 118 12.83 -5.81 -23.74
N PHE A 119 13.53 -6.54 -22.86
CA PHE A 119 12.95 -7.71 -22.20
C PHE A 119 11.88 -7.31 -21.17
N VAL A 120 12.05 -6.20 -20.46
CA VAL A 120 11.04 -5.65 -19.56
C VAL A 120 9.79 -5.27 -20.35
N ARG A 121 9.94 -4.58 -21.46
CA ARG A 121 8.81 -4.24 -22.33
C ARG A 121 8.07 -5.47 -22.82
N ARG A 122 8.78 -6.48 -23.32
CA ARG A 122 8.17 -7.73 -23.78
C ARG A 122 7.49 -8.49 -22.66
N GLY A 123 8.13 -8.65 -21.51
CA GLY A 123 7.54 -9.34 -20.37
C GLY A 123 6.25 -8.68 -19.85
N LEU A 124 6.19 -7.34 -19.85
CA LEU A 124 4.97 -6.61 -19.52
C LEU A 124 3.88 -6.77 -20.60
N GLN A 125 4.27 -6.82 -21.89
CA GLN A 125 3.34 -7.11 -22.98
C GLN A 125 2.78 -8.54 -22.89
N ASP A 126 3.64 -9.51 -22.61
CA ASP A 126 3.25 -10.92 -22.41
C ASP A 126 2.30 -11.07 -21.21
N ALA A 127 2.42 -10.22 -20.19
CA ALA A 127 1.49 -10.16 -19.07
C ALA A 127 0.16 -9.46 -19.38
N GLY A 128 0.04 -8.78 -20.54
CA GLY A 128 -1.21 -8.16 -21.00
C GLY A 128 -1.24 -6.63 -20.97
N PHE A 129 -0.12 -5.95 -20.65
CA PHE A 129 -0.05 -4.50 -20.73
C PHE A 129 0.21 -4.02 -22.16
N THR A 130 -0.51 -3.01 -22.60
CA THR A 130 -0.19 -2.26 -23.82
C THR A 130 0.93 -1.27 -23.52
N MET A 131 2.12 -1.50 -24.11
CA MET A 131 3.34 -0.78 -23.76
C MET A 131 3.75 0.24 -24.79
N GLN A 132 4.21 1.41 -24.32
CA GLN A 132 4.72 2.51 -25.15
C GLN A 132 6.06 3.01 -24.61
N LYS A 133 6.96 3.36 -25.55
CA LYS A 133 8.11 4.17 -25.23
C LYS A 133 7.75 5.65 -25.24
N ARG A 134 8.20 6.37 -24.23
CA ARG A 134 8.05 7.82 -24.14
C ARG A 134 9.37 8.49 -23.87
N LYS A 135 9.44 9.80 -24.04
CA LYS A 135 10.58 10.60 -23.63
C LYS A 135 10.79 10.43 -22.12
N GLY A 136 12.03 10.12 -21.74
CA GLY A 136 12.39 10.00 -20.33
C GLY A 136 12.46 11.35 -19.62
N PHE A 137 12.50 11.31 -18.31
CA PHE A 137 12.64 12.51 -17.47
C PHE A 137 14.11 12.93 -17.37
N GLY A 138 14.36 14.23 -17.33
CA GLY A 138 15.69 14.82 -17.21
C GLY A 138 16.61 14.42 -18.38
N ARG A 139 17.73 13.76 -18.06
CA ARG A 139 18.75 13.32 -19.03
C ARG A 139 18.42 11.97 -19.68
N LYS A 140 17.35 11.30 -19.26
CA LYS A 140 16.95 10.01 -19.83
C LYS A 140 16.33 10.20 -21.22
N ARG A 141 16.82 9.42 -22.17
CA ARG A 141 16.35 9.49 -23.55
C ARG A 141 14.94 8.89 -23.68
N GLU A 142 14.71 7.74 -23.07
CA GLU A 142 13.46 6.97 -23.16
C GLU A 142 13.09 6.37 -21.81
N MET A 143 11.80 6.19 -21.62
CA MET A 143 11.16 5.44 -20.53
C MET A 143 10.04 4.57 -21.10
N LEU A 144 9.56 3.60 -20.32
CA LEU A 144 8.39 2.81 -20.66
C LEU A 144 7.18 3.25 -19.84
N CYS A 145 6.06 3.37 -20.54
CA CYS A 145 4.75 3.50 -19.93
C CYS A 145 3.84 2.42 -20.48
N GLY A 146 2.85 2.02 -19.72
CA GLY A 146 1.87 1.02 -20.14
C GLY A 146 0.50 1.23 -19.53
N VAL A 147 -0.48 0.54 -20.09
CA VAL A 147 -1.85 0.53 -19.62
C VAL A 147 -2.41 -0.88 -19.71
N MET A 148 -3.19 -1.28 -18.73
CA MET A 148 -3.98 -2.52 -18.75
C MET A 148 -5.35 -2.19 -19.34
N GLU A 149 -5.52 -2.39 -20.64
CA GLU A 149 -6.77 -2.00 -21.32
C GLU A 149 -7.93 -2.93 -20.95
N GLN A 150 -7.66 -4.23 -20.84
CA GLN A 150 -8.66 -5.23 -20.52
C GLN A 150 -8.10 -6.23 -19.52
N THR A 151 -8.93 -6.65 -18.60
CA THR A 151 -8.60 -7.71 -17.65
C THR A 151 -9.59 -8.86 -17.78
N LEU A 152 -9.10 -10.08 -17.58
CA LEU A 152 -9.98 -11.24 -17.50
C LEU A 152 -10.66 -11.31 -16.12
N PRO A 153 -11.93 -11.71 -16.04
CA PRO A 153 -12.54 -11.99 -14.75
C PRO A 153 -11.75 -13.05 -14.01
N LEU A 154 -11.40 -12.76 -12.76
CA LEU A 154 -10.70 -13.70 -11.90
C LEU A 154 -11.70 -14.37 -10.97
N PRO A 155 -11.67 -15.69 -10.80
CA PRO A 155 -12.52 -16.36 -9.84
C PRO A 155 -12.13 -15.90 -8.42
N CYS A 156 -13.14 -15.59 -7.60
CA CYS A 156 -12.92 -15.35 -6.18
C CYS A 156 -12.82 -16.72 -5.49
N SER A 157 -11.64 -17.10 -5.05
CA SER A 157 -11.39 -18.40 -4.40
C SER A 157 -11.96 -18.49 -2.98
N ALA A 158 -12.16 -17.33 -2.32
CA ALA A 158 -12.60 -17.25 -0.93
C ALA A 158 -13.56 -16.07 -0.71
N PRO A 159 -14.82 -16.18 -1.19
CA PRO A 159 -15.78 -15.06 -1.14
C PRO A 159 -16.10 -14.58 0.28
N TRP A 160 -15.91 -15.40 1.29
CA TRP A 160 -16.06 -15.02 2.71
C TRP A 160 -14.98 -14.08 3.24
N PHE A 161 -13.85 -13.92 2.54
CA PHE A 161 -12.84 -12.93 2.85
C PHE A 161 -13.06 -11.60 2.13
N ASN A 162 -14.04 -11.52 1.24
CA ASN A 162 -14.36 -10.28 0.56
C ASN A 162 -14.80 -9.21 1.56
N ARG A 163 -14.03 -8.14 1.60
CA ARG A 163 -14.40 -6.94 2.37
C ARG A 163 -15.27 -6.07 1.50
N THR A 164 -16.56 -5.94 1.87
CA THR A 164 -17.44 -4.96 1.26
C THR A 164 -16.98 -3.56 1.66
N GLY A 165 -16.66 -2.73 0.68
CA GLY A 165 -16.39 -1.32 0.93
C GLY A 165 -17.67 -0.60 1.36
N SER A 166 -17.57 0.34 2.29
CA SER A 166 -18.64 1.28 2.59
C SER A 166 -18.41 2.58 1.85
N SER A 167 -19.43 3.07 1.15
CA SER A 167 -19.41 4.40 0.55
C SER A 167 -19.60 5.51 1.61
N LYS A 168 -20.19 5.18 2.75
CA LYS A 168 -20.35 6.07 3.90
C LYS A 168 -19.27 5.77 4.92
N ARG A 169 -18.59 6.80 5.37
CA ARG A 169 -17.60 6.71 6.46
C ARG A 169 -18.24 7.10 7.80
N GLU A 170 -19.33 6.44 8.15
CA GLU A 170 -20.06 6.63 9.39
C GLU A 170 -20.14 5.30 10.13
N ALA A 171 -19.92 5.32 11.43
CA ALA A 171 -19.99 4.14 12.29
C ALA A 171 -20.71 4.45 13.59
N ALA A 172 -21.64 3.59 13.95
CA ALA A 172 -22.27 3.55 15.27
C ALA A 172 -21.62 2.41 16.08
N ILE A 173 -21.06 2.74 17.23
CA ILE A 173 -20.42 1.77 18.13
C ILE A 173 -21.24 1.69 19.40
N ILE A 174 -21.63 0.48 19.78
CA ILE A 174 -22.40 0.21 21.00
C ILE A 174 -21.47 -0.35 22.07
N GLY A 175 -21.44 0.32 23.23
CA GLY A 175 -20.61 -0.02 24.37
C GLY A 175 -19.55 1.04 24.69
N GLY A 176 -19.21 1.20 25.96
CA GLY A 176 -18.28 2.21 26.48
C GLY A 176 -16.92 1.64 26.93
N GLY A 177 -16.60 0.37 26.62
CA GLY A 177 -15.38 -0.27 27.09
C GLY A 177 -14.14 0.02 26.23
N ILE A 178 -13.01 -0.61 26.58
CA ILE A 178 -11.72 -0.42 25.90
C ILE A 178 -11.78 -0.81 24.41
N ALA A 179 -12.52 -1.87 24.07
CA ALA A 179 -12.70 -2.29 22.68
C ALA A 179 -13.35 -1.20 21.83
N SER A 180 -14.41 -0.58 22.37
CA SER A 180 -15.12 0.53 21.70
C SER A 180 -14.25 1.76 21.57
N ALA A 181 -13.44 2.08 22.58
CA ALA A 181 -12.52 3.21 22.56
C ALA A 181 -11.44 3.02 21.48
N LEU A 182 -10.82 1.84 21.43
CA LEU A 182 -9.79 1.52 20.43
C LEU A 182 -10.35 1.46 19.01
N LEU A 183 -11.55 0.89 18.83
CA LEU A 183 -12.22 0.88 17.53
C LEU A 183 -12.59 2.29 17.08
N SER A 184 -13.12 3.11 17.98
CA SER A 184 -13.43 4.52 17.71
C SER A 184 -12.17 5.26 17.24
N LEU A 185 -11.06 5.12 17.97
CA LEU A 185 -9.79 5.76 17.62
C LEU A 185 -9.29 5.28 16.25
N ALA A 186 -9.38 3.99 15.98
CA ALA A 186 -8.94 3.42 14.72
C ALA A 186 -9.78 3.92 13.53
N LEU A 187 -11.07 4.09 13.70
CA LEU A 187 -11.97 4.62 12.67
C LEU A 187 -11.79 6.13 12.48
N LEU A 188 -11.68 6.90 13.56
CA LEU A 188 -11.42 8.35 13.50
C LEU A 188 -10.12 8.65 12.75
N ARG A 189 -9.04 7.91 13.04
CA ARG A 189 -7.75 8.04 12.32
C ARG A 189 -7.86 7.76 10.82
N ARG A 190 -8.92 7.09 10.38
CA ARG A 190 -9.21 6.78 8.98
C ARG A 190 -10.25 7.72 8.37
N GLY A 191 -10.59 8.80 9.07
CA GLY A 191 -11.53 9.81 8.60
C GLY A 191 -12.99 9.35 8.66
N TRP A 192 -13.33 8.42 9.55
CA TRP A 192 -14.72 8.05 9.80
C TRP A 192 -15.36 8.97 10.83
N GLN A 193 -16.63 9.24 10.67
CA GLN A 193 -17.46 9.83 11.72
C GLN A 193 -17.93 8.69 12.64
N VAL A 194 -17.72 8.85 13.94
CA VAL A 194 -18.02 7.81 14.91
C VAL A 194 -19.00 8.35 15.94
N THR A 195 -20.09 7.62 16.12
CA THR A 195 -21.04 7.85 17.22
C THR A 195 -20.94 6.70 18.21
N LEU A 196 -20.58 7.00 19.45
CA LEU A 196 -20.48 6.01 20.53
C LEU A 196 -21.75 6.05 21.37
N TYR A 197 -22.42 4.90 21.47
CA TYR A 197 -23.57 4.70 22.35
C TYR A 197 -23.13 3.93 23.58
N CYS A 198 -23.23 4.56 24.74
CA CYS A 198 -22.86 3.99 26.03
C CYS A 198 -24.11 3.88 26.91
N ALA A 199 -24.26 2.81 27.69
CA ALA A 199 -25.34 2.65 28.65
C ALA A 199 -25.14 3.53 29.88
N ASP A 200 -23.89 3.81 30.21
CA ASP A 200 -23.50 4.64 31.37
C ASP A 200 -23.34 6.12 30.96
N GLU A 201 -23.35 7.00 31.94
CA GLU A 201 -23.20 8.46 31.74
C GLU A 201 -21.82 8.83 31.12
N ALA A 202 -20.80 7.96 31.23
CA ALA A 202 -19.48 8.14 30.65
C ALA A 202 -18.89 6.80 30.22
N PRO A 203 -17.94 6.81 29.26
CA PRO A 203 -17.17 5.61 28.90
C PRO A 203 -16.33 5.09 30.06
N ALA A 204 -16.02 3.78 30.01
CA ALA A 204 -15.11 3.08 30.94
C ALA A 204 -15.58 3.01 32.40
N LEU A 205 -16.88 3.11 32.69
CA LEU A 205 -17.44 2.92 34.04
C LEU A 205 -17.63 1.44 34.45
N GLY A 206 -17.57 0.49 33.49
CA GLY A 206 -17.57 -0.95 33.75
C GLY A 206 -16.17 -1.53 34.00
N ALA A 207 -15.99 -2.80 33.64
CA ALA A 207 -14.73 -3.53 33.84
C ALA A 207 -13.49 -2.84 33.25
N SER A 208 -13.65 -2.14 32.14
CA SER A 208 -12.56 -1.35 31.50
C SER A 208 -12.11 -0.12 32.31
N GLY A 209 -12.86 0.27 33.32
CA GLY A 209 -12.51 1.38 34.23
C GLY A 209 -11.74 0.93 35.48
N ASN A 210 -11.48 -0.37 35.64
CA ASN A 210 -10.72 -0.86 36.78
C ASN A 210 -9.31 -0.30 36.75
N ARG A 211 -8.86 0.25 37.90
CA ARG A 211 -7.52 0.84 38.05
C ARG A 211 -6.41 -0.21 38.08
N GLN A 212 -6.74 -1.44 38.39
CA GLN A 212 -5.81 -2.57 38.39
C GLN A 212 -6.39 -3.65 37.48
N GLY A 213 -5.62 -4.04 36.49
CA GLY A 213 -5.90 -5.24 35.70
C GLY A 213 -5.76 -6.48 36.58
N ALA A 214 -6.66 -7.42 36.42
CA ALA A 214 -6.54 -8.73 37.04
C ALA A 214 -5.43 -9.54 36.40
#